data_ab2dbcce6a772afc797a310e150bc740
#
_entry.id   ab2dbcce6a772afc797a310e150bc740
#
_cell.length_a   1.000
_cell.length_b   1.000
_cell.length_c   1.000
_cell.angle_alpha   90.00
_cell.angle_beta   90.00
_cell.angle_gamma   90.00
#
_symmetry.space_group_name_H-M   'P 1'
#
loop_
_entity.id
_entity.type
_entity.pdbx_description
1 polymer ?
#
loop_
_entity_poly.entity_id
_entity_poly.type
_entity_poly.pdbx_seq_one_letter_code
_entity_poly.pdbx_strand_id
1 'polypeptide(L)'
;LLDSLKAGXSAVGRRSLIVVLLFLYEIIWGFILYRYVRSVVAPILYRYPGEEIPNWTSLFWIEGEIRLLKTDMAEPYLLTLLAMLFFRMMLTPLINAGVFQTIHHASGEQWRMFVDGIKRMWGRFLSLYWLQSAAVLAPLYWLVPIVAQAIRDGNLNNLLQPGSILPWIAYSLYIVIVRLCFMYVQFAVVSGEKWRAALLTWLRKLFPALGLFACILLAAFVLHSILAAASLFWAGLTALIIYQATPLLRVALKIWEIASQHDLWLRSSRLSG
;
A
#
# COMPACT_ATOMS: atom_id res chain seq x y z
N LEU A 1 22.76 7.53 -6.04
CA LEU A 1 21.31 7.69 -6.03
C LEU A 1 20.73 7.67 -7.44
N LEU A 2 21.21 8.56 -8.33
CA LEU A 2 20.71 8.65 -9.71
C LEU A 2 20.86 7.33 -10.48
N ASP A 3 21.98 6.64 -10.31
CA ASP A 3 22.21 5.35 -10.99
C ASP A 3 21.22 4.29 -10.51
N SER A 4 20.93 4.24 -9.19
CA SER A 4 19.95 3.30 -8.64
C SER A 4 18.53 3.62 -9.11
N LEU A 5 18.17 4.90 -9.26
CA LEU A 5 16.89 5.32 -9.84
C LEU A 5 16.78 4.88 -11.31
N LYS A 6 17.84 5.04 -12.11
CA LYS A 6 17.89 4.60 -13.49
C LYS A 6 17.81 3.08 -13.60
N ALA A 7 18.53 2.35 -12.74
CA ALA A 7 18.49 0.89 -12.67
C ALA A 7 17.07 0.40 -12.31
N GLY A 8 16.42 1.03 -11.42
CA GLY A 8 15.02 0.76 -11.11
C GLY A 8 14.07 0.98 -12.29
N UNK A 9 14.12 2.10 -12.95
CA UNK A 9 13.47 2.37 -13.92
C UNK A 9 13.50 1.50 -14.82
N SER A 10 14.72 0.96 -15.41
CA SER A 10 14.94 -0.06 -16.42
C SER A 10 14.40 -1.44 -16.00
N ALA A 11 14.42 -1.73 -14.71
CA ALA A 11 13.88 -2.98 -14.15
C ALA A 11 12.37 -3.11 -14.36
N VAL A 12 11.61 -2.00 -14.32
CA VAL A 12 10.16 -2.01 -14.56
C VAL A 12 9.86 -2.51 -15.96
N GLY A 13 10.56 -1.99 -16.98
CA GLY A 13 10.38 -2.41 -18.36
C GLY A 13 10.79 -3.87 -18.61
N ARG A 14 11.91 -4.27 -18.04
CA ARG A 14 12.42 -5.64 -18.19
C ARG A 14 11.56 -6.69 -17.47
N ARG A 15 10.71 -6.29 -16.52
CA ARG A 15 9.90 -7.21 -15.70
C ARG A 15 8.40 -6.99 -15.94
N SER A 16 8.03 -6.79 -17.21
CA SER A 16 6.66 -6.52 -17.63
C SER A 16 5.66 -7.57 -17.16
N LEU A 17 6.04 -8.85 -17.12
CA LEU A 17 5.19 -9.94 -16.64
C LEU A 17 4.79 -9.71 -15.17
N ILE A 18 5.75 -9.30 -14.32
CA ILE A 18 5.47 -9.03 -12.90
C ILE A 18 4.58 -7.79 -12.74
N VAL A 19 4.80 -6.77 -13.57
CA VAL A 19 3.94 -5.57 -13.60
C VAL A 19 2.50 -5.96 -13.92
N VAL A 20 2.30 -6.77 -14.98
CA VAL A 20 0.96 -7.23 -15.41
C VAL A 20 0.31 -8.08 -14.29
N LEU A 21 1.06 -9.01 -13.71
CA LEU A 21 0.55 -9.89 -12.65
C LEU A 21 0.09 -9.10 -11.41
N LEU A 22 0.90 -8.16 -10.97
CA LEU A 22 0.55 -7.28 -9.84
C LEU A 22 -0.63 -6.36 -10.18
N PHE A 23 -0.68 -5.87 -11.42
CA PHE A 23 -1.79 -5.04 -11.91
C PHE A 23 -3.10 -5.83 -11.88
N LEU A 24 -3.10 -7.08 -12.37
CA LEU A 24 -4.26 -7.96 -12.32
C LEU A 24 -4.69 -8.22 -10.87
N TYR A 25 -3.74 -8.46 -9.98
CA TYR A 25 -4.01 -8.64 -8.55
C TYR A 25 -4.72 -7.42 -7.96
N GLU A 26 -4.25 -6.21 -8.25
CA GLU A 26 -4.86 -4.97 -7.75
C GLU A 26 -6.27 -4.75 -8.34
N ILE A 27 -6.47 -5.05 -9.63
CA ILE A 27 -7.79 -4.94 -10.28
C ILE A 27 -8.79 -5.93 -9.65
N ILE A 28 -8.38 -7.19 -9.47
CA ILE A 28 -9.24 -8.22 -8.87
C ILE A 28 -9.68 -7.77 -7.47
N TRP A 29 -8.75 -7.29 -6.65
CA TRP A 29 -9.08 -6.77 -5.32
C TRP A 29 -9.97 -5.54 -5.38
N GLY A 30 -9.71 -4.63 -6.30
CA GLY A 30 -10.54 -3.44 -6.52
C GLY A 30 -11.97 -3.83 -6.89
N PHE A 31 -12.12 -4.81 -7.78
CA PHE A 31 -13.44 -5.32 -8.21
C PHE A 31 -14.20 -6.01 -7.07
N ILE A 32 -13.51 -6.86 -6.29
CA ILE A 32 -14.10 -7.56 -5.14
C ILE A 32 -14.61 -6.53 -4.11
N LEU A 33 -13.76 -5.54 -3.78
CA LEU A 33 -14.11 -4.48 -2.83
C LEU A 33 -15.26 -3.61 -3.36
N TYR A 34 -15.24 -3.25 -4.66
CA TYR A 34 -16.33 -2.49 -5.30
C TYR A 34 -17.65 -3.24 -5.20
N ARG A 35 -17.65 -4.54 -5.53
CA ARG A 35 -18.88 -5.37 -5.43
C ARG A 35 -19.38 -5.42 -3.99
N TYR A 36 -18.48 -5.54 -3.04
CA TYR A 36 -18.83 -5.56 -1.62
C TYR A 36 -19.45 -4.23 -1.18
N VAL A 37 -18.77 -3.10 -1.46
CA VAL A 37 -19.27 -1.77 -1.10
C VAL A 37 -20.63 -1.50 -1.76
N ARG A 38 -20.77 -1.86 -3.03
CA ARG A 38 -22.04 -1.72 -3.77
C ARG A 38 -23.16 -2.54 -3.10
N SER A 39 -22.88 -3.76 -2.63
CA SER A 39 -23.90 -4.60 -1.97
C SER A 39 -24.39 -4.00 -0.64
N VAL A 40 -23.55 -3.21 0.03
CA VAL A 40 -23.92 -2.55 1.28
C VAL A 40 -24.63 -1.20 1.02
N VAL A 41 -24.10 -0.41 0.08
CA VAL A 41 -24.52 0.97 -0.14
C VAL A 41 -25.76 1.05 -1.06
N ALA A 42 -25.84 0.23 -2.11
CA ALA A 42 -26.90 0.32 -3.10
C ALA A 42 -28.32 0.15 -2.51
N PRO A 43 -28.56 -0.80 -1.57
CA PRO A 43 -29.89 -0.93 -0.97
C PRO A 43 -30.32 0.32 -0.17
N ILE A 44 -29.37 1.05 0.39
CA ILE A 44 -29.66 2.31 1.11
C ILE A 44 -29.96 3.42 0.07
N LEU A 45 -29.11 3.54 -0.97
CA LEU A 45 -29.30 4.55 -2.02
C LEU A 45 -30.65 4.42 -2.74
N TYR A 46 -31.12 3.19 -2.99
CA TYR A 46 -32.40 2.99 -3.67
C TYR A 46 -33.60 3.44 -2.86
N ARG A 47 -33.48 3.57 -1.53
CA ARG A 47 -34.54 4.10 -0.67
C ARG A 47 -34.61 5.62 -0.70
N TYR A 48 -33.51 6.27 -1.06
CA TYR A 48 -33.40 7.73 -1.09
C TYR A 48 -32.97 8.16 -2.49
N PRO A 49 -33.89 8.18 -3.47
CA PRO A 49 -33.51 8.39 -4.88
C PRO A 49 -33.19 9.83 -5.25
N GLY A 50 -32.86 10.67 -4.30
CA GLY A 50 -32.31 12.00 -4.59
C GLY A 50 -33.32 13.14 -4.45
N GLU A 51 -33.37 14.01 -5.42
CA GLU A 51 -33.96 15.34 -5.34
C GLU A 51 -35.45 15.41 -4.93
N GLU A 52 -36.17 14.31 -5.01
CA GLU A 52 -37.61 14.29 -4.70
C GLU A 52 -37.93 14.31 -3.20
N ILE A 53 -36.94 14.00 -2.34
CA ILE A 53 -37.12 13.95 -0.89
C ILE A 53 -36.30 15.06 -0.24
N PRO A 54 -36.95 16.05 0.42
CA PRO A 54 -36.20 17.04 1.19
C PRO A 54 -35.28 16.38 2.23
N ASN A 55 -34.05 16.86 2.32
CA ASN A 55 -33.04 16.37 3.27
C ASN A 55 -32.66 14.88 3.11
N TRP A 56 -32.74 14.35 1.86
CA TRP A 56 -32.38 12.94 1.59
C TRP A 56 -30.96 12.59 2.07
N THR A 57 -30.02 13.53 1.99
CA THR A 57 -28.65 13.32 2.45
C THR A 57 -28.57 13.08 3.95
N SER A 58 -29.32 13.85 4.76
CA SER A 58 -29.34 13.66 6.21
C SER A 58 -30.02 12.35 6.59
N LEU A 59 -31.10 11.99 5.90
CA LEU A 59 -31.80 10.72 6.11
C LEU A 59 -30.89 9.52 5.76
N PHE A 60 -30.15 9.62 4.65
CA PHE A 60 -29.15 8.60 4.26
C PHE A 60 -28.08 8.42 5.34
N TRP A 61 -27.54 9.53 5.86
CA TRP A 61 -26.53 9.48 6.91
C TRP A 61 -27.07 8.89 8.21
N ILE A 62 -28.27 9.30 8.62
CA ILE A 62 -28.95 8.80 9.84
C ILE A 62 -29.21 7.29 9.73
N GLU A 63 -29.74 6.83 8.59
CA GLU A 63 -29.96 5.38 8.38
C GLU A 63 -28.64 4.60 8.39
N GLY A 64 -27.60 5.15 7.75
CA GLY A 64 -26.25 4.56 7.76
C GLY A 64 -25.70 4.44 9.18
N GLU A 65 -25.86 5.49 9.97
CA GLU A 65 -25.42 5.52 11.36
C GLU A 65 -26.18 4.51 12.22
N ILE A 66 -27.50 4.43 12.08
CA ILE A 66 -28.36 3.47 12.81
C ILE A 66 -27.94 2.04 12.46
N ARG A 67 -27.68 1.73 11.18
CA ARG A 67 -27.23 0.40 10.73
C ARG A 67 -25.87 0.03 11.30
N LEU A 68 -24.97 1.01 11.42
CA LEU A 68 -23.64 0.78 12.00
C LEU A 68 -23.69 0.62 13.52
N LEU A 69 -24.60 1.34 14.19
CA LEU A 69 -24.74 1.27 15.65
C LEU A 69 -25.51 0.04 16.11
N LYS A 70 -26.42 -0.49 15.29
CA LYS A 70 -27.13 -1.74 15.60
C LYS A 70 -26.20 -2.91 15.26
N THR A 71 -25.66 -3.53 16.28
CA THR A 71 -24.67 -4.62 16.20
C THR A 71 -25.15 -5.77 15.31
N ASP A 72 -26.41 -6.12 15.43
CA ASP A 72 -26.98 -7.26 14.67
C ASP A 72 -27.01 -7.04 13.16
N MET A 73 -27.09 -5.79 12.72
CA MET A 73 -27.08 -5.46 11.28
C MET A 73 -25.67 -5.25 10.74
N ALA A 74 -24.75 -4.74 11.56
CA ALA A 74 -23.38 -4.45 11.15
C ALA A 74 -22.49 -5.71 11.16
N GLU A 75 -22.76 -6.66 12.04
CA GLU A 75 -21.93 -7.85 12.26
C GLU A 75 -21.60 -8.61 10.97
N PRO A 76 -22.58 -9.03 10.13
CA PRO A 76 -22.24 -9.79 8.92
C PRO A 76 -21.41 -8.98 7.92
N TYR A 77 -21.59 -7.67 7.86
CA TYR A 77 -20.79 -6.81 7.00
C TYR A 77 -19.35 -6.69 7.54
N LEU A 78 -19.19 -6.50 8.83
CA LEU A 78 -17.88 -6.43 9.46
C LEU A 78 -17.13 -7.76 9.32
N LEU A 79 -17.79 -8.89 9.54
CA LEU A 79 -17.19 -10.22 9.38
C LEU A 79 -16.72 -10.45 7.94
N THR A 80 -17.54 -10.08 6.96
CA THR A 80 -17.16 -10.19 5.54
C THR A 80 -15.95 -9.33 5.22
N LEU A 81 -15.95 -8.08 5.70
CA LEU A 81 -14.82 -7.15 5.49
C LEU A 81 -13.55 -7.70 6.15
N LEU A 82 -13.64 -8.20 7.37
CA LEU A 82 -12.52 -8.80 8.11
C LEU A 82 -11.99 -10.05 7.38
N ALA A 83 -12.89 -10.90 6.88
CA ALA A 83 -12.50 -12.09 6.11
C ALA A 83 -11.76 -11.70 4.82
N MET A 84 -12.26 -10.70 4.09
CA MET A 84 -11.62 -10.17 2.89
C MET A 84 -10.25 -9.59 3.21
N LEU A 85 -10.15 -8.79 4.27
CA LEU A 85 -8.88 -8.20 4.72
C LEU A 85 -7.88 -9.29 5.11
N PHE A 86 -8.31 -10.28 5.88
CA PHE A 86 -7.48 -11.43 6.30
C PHE A 86 -6.94 -12.17 5.08
N PHE A 87 -7.81 -12.47 4.11
CA PHE A 87 -7.42 -13.16 2.87
C PHE A 87 -6.40 -12.34 2.08
N ARG A 88 -6.60 -11.02 1.97
CA ARG A 88 -5.65 -10.11 1.33
C ARG A 88 -4.31 -10.10 2.07
N MET A 89 -4.33 -10.10 3.41
CA MET A 89 -3.13 -10.13 4.25
C MET A 89 -2.35 -11.44 4.11
N MET A 90 -3.03 -12.54 3.74
CA MET A 90 -2.37 -13.82 3.43
C MET A 90 -1.75 -13.82 2.03
N LEU A 91 -2.47 -13.28 1.02
CA LEU A 91 -2.01 -13.29 -0.38
C LEU A 91 -0.88 -12.29 -0.65
N THR A 92 -0.91 -11.11 -0.03
CA THR A 92 0.05 -10.05 -0.30
C THR A 92 1.51 -10.50 -0.06
N PRO A 93 1.87 -11.13 1.09
CA PRO A 93 3.25 -11.58 1.28
C PRO A 93 3.67 -12.71 0.35
N LEU A 94 2.74 -13.58 -0.09
CA LEU A 94 3.03 -14.61 -1.09
C LEU A 94 3.49 -13.96 -2.41
N ILE A 95 2.71 -13.00 -2.89
CA ILE A 95 3.01 -12.26 -4.13
C ILE A 95 4.34 -11.50 -3.96
N ASN A 96 4.55 -10.85 -2.82
CA ASN A 96 5.79 -10.13 -2.55
C ASN A 96 7.01 -11.07 -2.58
N ALA A 97 6.91 -12.29 -2.03
CA ALA A 97 7.99 -13.29 -2.09
C ALA A 97 8.41 -13.57 -3.55
N GLY A 98 7.42 -13.75 -4.45
CA GLY A 98 7.68 -13.94 -5.88
C GLY A 98 8.33 -12.70 -6.52
N VAL A 99 7.83 -11.51 -6.21
CA VAL A 99 8.36 -10.23 -6.74
C VAL A 99 9.83 -10.04 -6.33
N PHE A 100 10.13 -10.20 -5.04
CA PHE A 100 11.49 -10.00 -4.51
C PHE A 100 12.47 -11.02 -5.11
N GLN A 101 12.05 -12.28 -5.28
CA GLN A 101 12.86 -13.32 -5.91
C GLN A 101 13.18 -12.96 -7.37
N THR A 102 12.18 -12.51 -8.12
CA THR A 102 12.35 -12.11 -9.53
C THR A 102 13.24 -10.88 -9.66
N ILE A 103 13.17 -9.95 -8.71
CA ILE A 103 14.04 -8.75 -8.72
C ILE A 103 15.48 -9.13 -8.41
N HIS A 104 15.71 -10.07 -7.49
CA HIS A 104 17.06 -10.51 -7.09
C HIS A 104 17.78 -11.25 -8.22
N HIS A 105 17.08 -12.10 -8.97
CA HIS A 105 17.67 -12.88 -10.06
C HIS A 105 17.42 -12.20 -11.39
N ALA A 106 18.47 -11.63 -11.98
CA ALA A 106 18.38 -10.87 -13.24
C ALA A 106 18.20 -11.74 -14.48
N SER A 107 18.66 -12.99 -14.43
CA SER A 107 18.66 -13.93 -15.56
C SER A 107 17.73 -15.11 -15.26
N GLY A 108 16.89 -15.46 -16.24
CA GLY A 108 15.98 -16.62 -16.15
C GLY A 108 14.54 -16.27 -16.47
N GLU A 109 13.71 -17.29 -16.54
CA GLU A 109 12.29 -17.17 -16.87
C GLU A 109 11.55 -16.54 -15.69
N GLN A 110 10.98 -15.36 -15.87
CA GLN A 110 10.34 -14.56 -14.82
C GLN A 110 9.27 -15.34 -14.06
N TRP A 111 8.46 -16.13 -14.79
CA TRP A 111 7.38 -16.91 -14.20
C TRP A 111 7.89 -17.99 -13.24
N ARG A 112 8.94 -18.74 -13.68
CA ARG A 112 9.53 -19.78 -12.82
C ARG A 112 10.11 -19.19 -11.56
N MET A 113 10.86 -18.09 -11.67
CA MET A 113 11.44 -17.39 -10.51
C MET A 113 10.37 -16.89 -9.55
N PHE A 114 9.28 -16.37 -10.10
CA PHE A 114 8.15 -15.88 -9.29
C PHE A 114 7.53 -17.03 -8.48
N VAL A 115 7.23 -18.15 -9.14
CA VAL A 115 6.63 -19.34 -8.49
C VAL A 115 7.61 -19.95 -7.46
N ASP A 116 8.88 -20.05 -7.79
CA ASP A 116 9.91 -20.58 -6.87
C ASP A 116 10.06 -19.68 -5.64
N GLY A 117 9.98 -18.36 -5.83
CA GLY A 117 9.97 -17.40 -4.72
C GLY A 117 8.82 -17.66 -3.76
N ILE A 118 7.63 -17.85 -4.30
CA ILE A 118 6.45 -18.19 -3.48
C ILE A 118 6.69 -19.51 -2.73
N LYS A 119 7.04 -20.58 -3.44
CA LYS A 119 7.18 -21.94 -2.85
C LYS A 119 8.25 -22.00 -1.73
N ARG A 120 9.39 -21.32 -1.93
CA ARG A 120 10.54 -21.42 -1.02
C ARG A 120 10.45 -20.47 0.17
N MET A 121 9.80 -19.31 0.01
CA MET A 121 9.93 -18.21 0.98
C MET A 121 8.60 -17.71 1.55
N TRP A 122 7.46 -18.32 1.18
CA TRP A 122 6.14 -17.82 1.59
C TRP A 122 6.02 -17.66 3.12
N GLY A 123 6.45 -18.67 3.89
CA GLY A 123 6.35 -18.64 5.35
C GLY A 123 7.18 -17.51 5.98
N ARG A 124 8.41 -17.29 5.47
CA ARG A 124 9.29 -16.22 5.96
C ARG A 124 8.70 -14.84 5.61
N PHE A 125 8.18 -14.68 4.38
CA PHE A 125 7.55 -13.43 3.96
C PHE A 125 6.24 -13.18 4.72
N LEU A 126 5.48 -14.23 5.01
CA LEU A 126 4.25 -14.14 5.80
C LEU A 126 4.57 -13.66 7.23
N SER A 127 5.55 -14.28 7.90
CA SER A 127 5.95 -13.88 9.25
C SER A 127 6.50 -12.44 9.29
N LEU A 128 7.32 -12.05 8.30
CA LEU A 128 7.82 -10.69 8.20
C LEU A 128 6.69 -9.68 7.96
N TYR A 129 5.71 -10.04 7.15
CA TYR A 129 4.55 -9.18 6.87
C TYR A 129 3.72 -8.96 8.13
N TRP A 130 3.43 -10.02 8.89
CA TRP A 130 2.66 -9.90 10.14
C TRP A 130 3.43 -9.11 11.19
N LEU A 131 4.74 -9.35 11.30
CA LEU A 131 5.60 -8.59 12.22
C LEU A 131 5.68 -7.11 11.83
N GLN A 132 5.81 -6.82 10.53
CA GLN A 132 5.77 -5.45 10.01
C GLN A 132 4.43 -4.78 10.30
N SER A 133 3.32 -5.50 10.05
CA SER A 133 1.97 -4.99 10.31
C SER A 133 1.77 -4.66 11.81
N ALA A 134 2.21 -5.57 12.69
CA ALA A 134 2.16 -5.36 14.13
C ALA A 134 3.01 -4.14 14.54
N ALA A 135 4.22 -4.00 13.99
CA ALA A 135 5.09 -2.86 14.27
C ALA A 135 4.44 -1.55 13.83
N VAL A 136 3.82 -1.52 12.64
CA VAL A 136 3.13 -0.32 12.13
C VAL A 136 1.90 0.03 12.98
N LEU A 137 1.15 -0.98 13.43
CA LEU A 137 -0.08 -0.75 14.22
C LEU A 137 0.20 -0.38 15.68
N ALA A 138 1.35 -0.76 16.23
CA ALA A 138 1.66 -0.57 17.65
C ALA A 138 1.52 0.89 18.12
N PRO A 139 2.03 1.92 17.40
CA PRO A 139 1.88 3.30 17.87
C PRO A 139 0.44 3.83 17.83
N LEU A 140 -0.48 3.18 17.09
CA LEU A 140 -1.89 3.59 17.06
C LEU A 140 -2.53 3.50 18.45
N TYR A 141 -2.00 2.66 19.33
CA TYR A 141 -2.46 2.58 20.73
C TYR A 141 -2.43 3.96 21.40
N TRP A 142 -1.44 4.79 21.08
CA TRP A 142 -1.34 6.16 21.62
C TRP A 142 -2.06 7.20 20.76
N LEU A 143 -2.20 6.97 19.45
CA LEU A 143 -2.84 7.93 18.54
C LEU A 143 -4.37 7.85 18.56
N VAL A 144 -4.94 6.65 18.72
CA VAL A 144 -6.40 6.44 18.70
C VAL A 144 -7.12 7.24 19.80
N PRO A 145 -6.64 7.30 21.04
CA PRO A 145 -7.29 8.13 22.06
C PRO A 145 -7.35 9.62 21.72
N ILE A 146 -6.34 10.15 21.02
CA ILE A 146 -6.31 11.56 20.58
C ILE A 146 -7.48 11.84 19.62
N VAL A 147 -7.69 10.94 18.64
CA VAL A 147 -8.80 11.04 17.68
C VAL A 147 -10.14 10.87 18.39
N ALA A 148 -10.24 9.86 19.24
CA ALA A 148 -11.48 9.56 19.97
C ALA A 148 -11.90 10.74 20.87
N GLN A 149 -10.95 11.44 21.47
CA GLN A 149 -11.22 12.63 22.26
C GLN A 149 -11.72 13.78 21.37
N ALA A 150 -11.05 14.06 20.25
CA ALA A 150 -11.46 15.12 19.32
C ALA A 150 -12.89 14.90 18.77
N ILE A 151 -13.25 13.64 18.51
CA ILE A 151 -14.60 13.26 18.06
C ILE A 151 -15.62 13.50 19.17
N ARG A 152 -15.32 13.07 20.40
CA ARG A 152 -16.22 13.25 21.56
C ARG A 152 -16.47 14.73 21.88
N ASP A 153 -15.43 15.55 21.74
CA ASP A 153 -15.50 16.99 22.00
C ASP A 153 -16.23 17.76 20.85
N GLY A 154 -16.56 17.08 19.77
CA GLY A 154 -17.21 17.65 18.59
C GLY A 154 -16.37 18.68 17.85
N ASN A 155 -15.05 18.71 18.12
CA ASN A 155 -14.17 19.74 17.59
C ASN A 155 -13.01 19.12 16.79
N LEU A 156 -13.31 18.71 15.55
CA LEU A 156 -12.33 18.11 14.64
C LEU A 156 -11.22 19.11 14.26
N ASN A 157 -11.45 20.41 14.42
CA ASN A 157 -10.41 21.42 14.15
C ASN A 157 -9.22 21.27 15.13
N ASN A 158 -9.44 20.66 16.30
CA ASN A 158 -8.34 20.37 17.22
C ASN A 158 -7.32 19.41 16.62
N LEU A 159 -7.73 18.54 15.67
CA LEU A 159 -6.81 17.63 14.95
C LEU A 159 -5.90 18.38 13.98
N LEU A 160 -6.29 19.58 13.55
CA LEU A 160 -5.52 20.41 12.60
C LEU A 160 -4.58 21.40 13.32
N GLN A 161 -4.61 21.46 14.63
CA GLN A 161 -3.68 22.29 15.39
C GLN A 161 -2.24 21.74 15.31
N PRO A 162 -1.23 22.61 15.33
CA PRO A 162 0.17 22.15 15.21
C PRO A 162 0.58 21.08 16.22
N GLY A 163 0.06 21.14 17.44
CA GLY A 163 0.31 20.14 18.49
C GLY A 163 -0.24 18.77 18.18
N SER A 164 -1.35 18.71 17.44
CA SER A 164 -2.00 17.44 17.06
C SER A 164 -1.47 16.90 15.72
N ILE A 165 -1.01 17.77 14.82
CA ILE A 165 -0.44 17.36 13.51
C ILE A 165 0.93 16.68 13.68
N LEU A 166 1.75 17.14 14.62
CA LEU A 166 3.10 16.63 14.83
C LEU A 166 3.16 15.11 15.08
N PRO A 167 2.31 14.51 15.95
CA PRO A 167 2.26 13.05 16.09
C PRO A 167 1.94 12.31 14.78
N TRP A 168 1.09 12.87 13.91
CA TRP A 168 0.74 12.25 12.62
C TRP A 168 1.91 12.29 11.64
N ILE A 169 2.65 13.40 11.60
CA ILE A 169 3.88 13.52 10.80
C ILE A 169 4.93 12.51 11.30
N ALA A 170 5.14 12.46 12.61
CA ALA A 170 6.07 11.50 13.23
C ALA A 170 5.66 10.05 12.93
N TYR A 171 4.38 9.74 13.01
CA TYR A 171 3.85 8.42 12.71
C TYR A 171 4.03 8.06 11.22
N SER A 172 3.80 9.02 10.32
CA SER A 172 4.02 8.81 8.88
C SER A 172 5.49 8.52 8.57
N LEU A 173 6.41 9.26 9.18
CA LEU A 173 7.85 9.02 9.05
C LEU A 173 8.23 7.65 9.63
N TYR A 174 7.68 7.30 10.79
CA TYR A 174 7.88 5.98 11.42
C TYR A 174 7.46 4.84 10.48
N ILE A 175 6.27 4.95 9.83
CA ILE A 175 5.79 3.95 8.85
C ILE A 175 6.82 3.75 7.73
N VAL A 176 7.36 4.85 7.18
CA VAL A 176 8.36 4.81 6.10
C VAL A 176 9.63 4.08 6.58
N ILE A 177 10.12 4.43 7.77
CA ILE A 177 11.32 3.84 8.37
C ILE A 177 11.13 2.33 8.57
N VAL A 178 10.01 1.91 9.17
CA VAL A 178 9.68 0.49 9.39
C VAL A 178 9.57 -0.24 8.04
N ARG A 179 8.86 0.33 7.07
CA ARG A 179 8.70 -0.26 5.73
C ARG A 179 10.05 -0.50 5.05
N LEU A 180 10.93 0.50 5.05
CA LEU A 180 12.27 0.37 4.45
C LEU A 180 13.11 -0.67 5.21
N CYS A 181 13.08 -0.64 6.54
CA CYS A 181 13.78 -1.62 7.38
C CYS A 181 13.39 -3.06 6.99
N PHE A 182 12.09 -3.34 6.96
CA PHE A 182 11.58 -4.67 6.60
C PHE A 182 11.88 -5.03 5.14
N MET A 183 11.91 -4.06 4.22
CA MET A 183 12.30 -4.30 2.83
C MET A 183 13.76 -4.80 2.74
N TYR A 184 14.69 -4.22 3.51
CA TYR A 184 16.08 -4.68 3.56
C TYR A 184 16.19 -6.09 4.16
N VAL A 185 15.39 -6.40 5.19
CA VAL A 185 15.33 -7.76 5.75
C VAL A 185 14.79 -8.74 4.70
N GLN A 186 13.79 -8.35 3.89
CA GLN A 186 13.27 -9.16 2.79
C GLN A 186 14.34 -9.43 1.72
N PHE A 187 15.21 -8.44 1.41
CA PHE A 187 16.35 -8.67 0.52
C PHE A 187 17.31 -9.73 1.09
N ALA A 188 17.61 -9.67 2.38
CA ALA A 188 18.48 -10.66 3.04
C ALA A 188 17.87 -12.07 2.98
N VAL A 189 16.55 -12.20 3.18
CA VAL A 189 15.86 -13.50 3.09
C VAL A 189 16.02 -14.11 1.69
N VAL A 190 15.89 -13.26 0.64
CA VAL A 190 16.02 -13.71 -0.76
C VAL A 190 17.46 -14.08 -1.11
N SER A 191 18.45 -13.31 -0.64
CA SER A 191 19.87 -13.57 -0.90
C SER A 191 20.45 -14.67 -0.02
N GLY A 192 19.74 -15.09 1.03
CA GLY A 192 20.23 -16.07 2.00
C GLY A 192 21.18 -15.47 3.03
N GLU A 193 21.27 -14.15 3.13
CA GLU A 193 22.10 -13.46 4.11
C GLU A 193 21.44 -13.43 5.50
N LYS A 194 22.24 -13.18 6.53
CA LYS A 194 21.74 -13.03 7.90
C LYS A 194 20.99 -11.70 8.04
N TRP A 195 19.81 -11.71 8.67
CA TRP A 195 18.98 -10.53 8.90
C TRP A 195 19.74 -9.41 9.64
N ARG A 196 20.69 -9.77 10.53
CA ARG A 196 21.53 -8.79 11.27
C ARG A 196 22.41 -7.98 10.32
N ALA A 197 22.99 -8.63 9.29
CA ALA A 197 23.79 -7.95 8.29
C ALA A 197 22.94 -6.96 7.47
N ALA A 198 21.71 -7.37 7.12
CA ALA A 198 20.76 -6.51 6.41
C ALA A 198 20.39 -5.26 7.23
N LEU A 199 20.15 -5.42 8.53
CA LEU A 199 19.84 -4.30 9.43
C LEU A 199 21.01 -3.32 9.54
N LEU A 200 22.24 -3.84 9.66
CA LEU A 200 23.45 -2.99 9.69
C LEU A 200 23.61 -2.22 8.37
N THR A 201 23.40 -2.88 7.24
CA THR A 201 23.46 -2.26 5.92
C THR A 201 22.39 -1.17 5.80
N TRP A 202 21.16 -1.45 6.25
CA TRP A 202 20.06 -0.48 6.25
C TRP A 202 20.41 0.74 7.10
N LEU A 203 20.93 0.55 8.32
CA LEU A 203 21.32 1.64 9.21
C LEU A 203 22.42 2.52 8.58
N ARG A 204 23.44 1.90 7.97
CA ARG A 204 24.52 2.62 7.30
C ARG A 204 24.04 3.39 6.08
N LYS A 205 22.98 2.90 5.40
CA LYS A 205 22.42 3.48 4.18
C LYS A 205 21.06 4.17 4.41
N LEU A 206 20.74 4.52 5.66
CA LEU A 206 19.46 5.11 6.02
C LEU A 206 19.16 6.38 5.21
N PHE A 207 20.09 7.32 5.18
CA PHE A 207 19.90 8.59 4.46
C PHE A 207 19.79 8.39 2.93
N PRO A 208 20.68 7.62 2.26
CA PRO A 208 20.47 7.30 0.84
C PRO A 208 19.17 6.56 0.55
N ALA A 209 18.75 5.64 1.42
CA ALA A 209 17.50 4.88 1.24
C ALA A 209 16.28 5.80 1.37
N LEU A 210 16.28 6.69 2.37
CA LEU A 210 15.23 7.70 2.55
C LEU A 210 15.20 8.69 1.39
N GLY A 211 16.37 9.14 0.92
CA GLY A 211 16.49 10.05 -0.23
C GLY A 211 15.92 9.41 -1.51
N LEU A 212 16.23 8.14 -1.73
CA LEU A 212 15.71 7.39 -2.88
C LEU A 212 14.19 7.22 -2.79
N PHE A 213 13.68 6.88 -1.61
CA PHE A 213 12.23 6.80 -1.34
C PHE A 213 11.55 8.15 -1.61
N ALA A 214 12.14 9.26 -1.11
CA ALA A 214 11.59 10.62 -1.29
C ALA A 214 11.54 11.01 -2.78
N CYS A 215 12.56 10.69 -3.56
CA CYS A 215 12.58 10.94 -5.02
C CYS A 215 11.45 10.19 -5.74
N ILE A 216 11.24 8.92 -5.38
CA ILE A 216 10.18 8.10 -5.99
C ILE A 216 8.79 8.59 -5.54
N LEU A 217 8.66 9.00 -4.27
CA LEU A 217 7.42 9.58 -3.74
C LEU A 217 7.07 10.88 -4.47
N LEU A 218 8.08 11.74 -4.72
CA LEU A 218 7.89 12.96 -5.50
C LEU A 218 7.45 12.65 -6.93
N ALA A 219 8.12 11.70 -7.58
CA ALA A 219 7.73 11.24 -8.93
C ALA A 219 6.30 10.70 -8.92
N ALA A 220 5.93 9.92 -7.91
CA ALA A 220 4.58 9.39 -7.73
C ALA A 220 3.57 10.53 -7.59
N PHE A 221 3.86 11.52 -6.77
CA PHE A 221 2.99 12.70 -6.56
C PHE A 221 2.77 13.45 -7.88
N VAL A 222 3.85 13.75 -8.61
CA VAL A 222 3.77 14.46 -9.90
C VAL A 222 2.92 13.67 -10.91
N LEU A 223 3.18 12.37 -11.07
CA LEU A 223 2.46 11.51 -12.02
C LEU A 223 0.97 11.39 -11.66
N HIS A 224 0.64 11.22 -10.38
CA HIS A 224 -0.76 11.18 -9.94
C HIS A 224 -1.46 12.53 -10.14
N SER A 225 -0.76 13.65 -9.90
CA SER A 225 -1.30 15.00 -10.13
C SER A 225 -1.58 15.24 -11.62
N ILE A 226 -0.71 14.77 -12.51
CA ILE A 226 -0.92 14.84 -13.97
C ILE A 226 -2.14 14.03 -14.37
N LEU A 227 -2.28 12.79 -13.86
CA LEU A 227 -3.45 11.94 -14.15
C LEU A 227 -4.73 12.56 -13.62
N ALA A 228 -4.71 13.13 -12.41
CA ALA A 228 -5.86 13.80 -11.82
C ALA A 228 -6.25 15.03 -12.63
N ALA A 229 -5.30 15.87 -13.02
CA ALA A 229 -5.56 17.03 -13.87
C ALA A 229 -6.12 16.60 -15.23
N ALA A 230 -5.54 15.58 -15.85
CA ALA A 230 -6.03 15.05 -17.12
C ALA A 230 -7.48 14.56 -17.02
N SER A 231 -7.84 13.90 -15.92
CA SER A 231 -9.21 13.41 -15.70
C SER A 231 -10.23 14.53 -15.54
N LEU A 232 -9.80 15.73 -15.11
CA LEU A 232 -10.68 16.89 -15.00
C LEU A 232 -10.93 17.54 -16.37
N PHE A 233 -9.92 17.52 -17.26
CA PHE A 233 -10.05 18.12 -18.60
C PHE A 233 -10.81 17.22 -19.57
N TRP A 234 -10.73 15.89 -19.42
CA TRP A 234 -11.38 14.94 -20.31
C TRP A 234 -12.52 14.21 -19.59
N ALA A 235 -13.76 14.65 -19.87
CA ALA A 235 -14.97 14.01 -19.33
C ALA A 235 -15.31 12.71 -20.08
N GLY A 236 -16.12 11.88 -19.47
CA GLY A 236 -16.66 10.67 -20.10
C GLY A 236 -15.68 9.49 -20.11
N LEU A 237 -15.64 8.76 -21.24
CA LEU A 237 -14.85 7.52 -21.42
C LEU A 237 -13.37 7.73 -21.20
N THR A 238 -12.82 8.87 -21.64
CA THR A 238 -11.39 9.18 -21.45
C THR A 238 -11.02 9.31 -19.99
N ALA A 239 -11.85 9.97 -19.19
CA ALA A 239 -11.64 10.06 -17.74
C ALA A 239 -11.63 8.65 -17.09
N LEU A 240 -12.53 7.77 -17.54
CA LEU A 240 -12.59 6.38 -17.06
C LEU A 240 -11.29 5.62 -17.37
N ILE A 241 -10.78 5.75 -18.61
CA ILE A 241 -9.54 5.10 -19.04
C ILE A 241 -8.36 5.61 -18.21
N ILE A 242 -8.28 6.94 -18.02
CA ILE A 242 -7.23 7.57 -17.19
C ILE A 242 -7.29 7.03 -15.74
N TYR A 243 -8.49 6.93 -15.20
CA TYR A 243 -8.71 6.39 -13.84
C TYR A 243 -8.25 4.92 -13.75
N GLN A 244 -8.54 4.10 -14.78
CA GLN A 244 -8.12 2.70 -14.85
C GLN A 244 -6.60 2.55 -15.00
N ALA A 245 -5.88 3.57 -15.47
CA ALA A 245 -4.41 3.55 -15.55
C ALA A 245 -3.74 3.75 -14.17
N THR A 246 -4.44 4.29 -13.18
CA THR A 246 -3.89 4.58 -11.84
C THR A 246 -3.33 3.34 -11.14
N PRO A 247 -4.02 2.17 -11.10
CA PRO A 247 -3.44 0.96 -10.51
C PRO A 247 -2.16 0.48 -11.21
N LEU A 248 -2.10 0.61 -12.54
CA LEU A 248 -0.90 0.25 -13.31
C LEU A 248 0.28 1.14 -12.91
N LEU A 249 0.05 2.46 -12.82
CA LEU A 249 1.07 3.40 -12.38
C LEU A 249 1.56 3.07 -10.95
N ARG A 250 0.64 2.78 -10.05
CA ARG A 250 0.96 2.41 -8.66
C ARG A 250 1.86 1.17 -8.60
N VAL A 251 1.54 0.15 -9.40
CA VAL A 251 2.33 -1.09 -9.49
C VAL A 251 3.72 -0.81 -10.06
N ALA A 252 3.80 -0.02 -11.14
CA ALA A 252 5.07 0.34 -11.76
C ALA A 252 5.98 1.09 -10.77
N LEU A 253 5.42 2.04 -10.03
CA LEU A 253 6.14 2.80 -8.98
C LEU A 253 6.61 1.88 -7.85
N LYS A 254 5.79 0.91 -7.44
CA LYS A 254 6.15 -0.09 -6.41
C LYS A 254 7.36 -0.93 -6.86
N ILE A 255 7.34 -1.41 -8.10
CA ILE A 255 8.45 -2.20 -8.66
C ILE A 255 9.69 -1.32 -8.80
N TRP A 256 9.52 -0.08 -9.26
CA TRP A 256 10.61 0.90 -9.36
C TRP A 256 11.26 1.11 -7.99
N GLU A 257 10.47 1.30 -6.93
CA GLU A 257 10.96 1.48 -5.56
C GLU A 257 11.78 0.25 -5.11
N ILE A 258 11.20 -0.96 -5.22
CA ILE A 258 11.86 -2.18 -4.75
C ILE A 258 13.17 -2.41 -5.54
N ALA A 259 13.15 -2.24 -6.86
CA ALA A 259 14.32 -2.47 -7.71
C ALA A 259 15.44 -1.44 -7.43
N SER A 260 15.08 -0.18 -7.22
CA SER A 260 16.04 0.89 -6.90
C SER A 260 16.70 0.66 -5.54
N GLN A 261 15.91 0.30 -4.52
CA GLN A 261 16.43 -0.02 -3.18
C GLN A 261 17.29 -1.29 -3.21
N HIS A 262 16.93 -2.26 -4.04
CA HIS A 262 17.70 -3.50 -4.22
C HIS A 262 19.08 -3.19 -4.86
N ASP A 263 19.14 -2.32 -5.87
CA ASP A 263 20.40 -1.89 -6.48
C ASP A 263 21.31 -1.19 -5.44
N LEU A 264 20.72 -0.31 -4.63
CA LEU A 264 21.44 0.38 -3.54
C LEU A 264 22.02 -0.64 -2.54
N TRP A 265 21.22 -1.65 -2.18
CA TRP A 265 21.64 -2.74 -1.27
C TRP A 265 22.79 -3.56 -1.87
N LEU A 266 22.72 -3.97 -3.16
CA LEU A 266 23.76 -4.77 -3.83
C LEU A 266 25.10 -4.00 -3.91
N ARG A 267 25.06 -2.71 -4.20
CA ARG A 267 26.28 -1.87 -4.24
C ARG A 267 26.95 -1.79 -2.86
N SER A 268 26.15 -1.79 -1.79
CA SER A 268 26.71 -1.73 -0.44
C SER A 268 27.31 -3.07 0.01
N SER A 269 26.71 -4.21 -0.38
CA SER A 269 27.23 -5.54 -0.03
C SER A 269 28.57 -5.83 -0.74
N ARG A 270 28.74 -5.37 -1.98
CA ARG A 270 29.99 -5.49 -2.74
C ARG A 270 31.15 -4.67 -2.15
N LEU A 271 30.85 -3.59 -1.42
CA LEU A 271 31.86 -2.72 -0.82
C LEU A 271 32.30 -3.21 0.57
N SER A 272 31.57 -4.17 1.16
CA SER A 272 31.83 -4.70 2.50
C SER A 272 32.46 -6.09 2.51
N GLY A 273 32.60 -6.73 1.34
CA GLY A 273 33.34 -8.00 1.14
C GLY A 273 34.71 -7.76 0.54
#